data_edf4e1ad603ba74b99e0db45a25e8349
#
_entry.id   edf4e1ad603ba74b99e0db45a25e8349
#
_cell.length_a   1.000
_cell.length_b   1.000
_cell.length_c   1.000
_cell.angle_alpha   90.00
_cell.angle_beta   90.00
_cell.angle_gamma   90.00
#
_symmetry.space_group_name_H-M   'P 1'
#
loop_
_entity.id
_entity.type
_entity.pdbx_description
1 polymer ?
#
loop_
_entity_poly.entity_id
_entity_poly.type
_entity_poly.pdbx_seq_one_letter_code
_entity_poly.pdbx_strand_id
1 'polypeptide(L)'
;PESFNNELGIALSKAKISKLDKYAIFEVGMNMKNEISNLSKLINPDIAIITNIGEAHIGNLGSKKNIAIEKSNIIDGMSNNGIVLLPRDSDYFEFLQKKALAKNLRLITFGYSNKSDIQISKIIRDKGRVFVEFRVFGKVFEAYSNMQNISIINNYLPVLGIAHILNYDLNEVLKNIIKSNVHKSRWQEFDFELDKGHVKLIDDTYNASPTSMFEAIRSVDEYEADQIFRKIIIIGDML
;
A
#
# COMPACT_ATOMS: atom_id res chain seq x y z
N PRO A 1 6.38 14.39 7.62
CA PRO A 1 7.59 14.70 6.87
C PRO A 1 7.37 14.30 5.42
N GLU A 2 7.82 15.14 4.51
CA GLU A 2 7.78 14.91 3.09
C GLU A 2 8.53 13.61 2.76
N SER A 3 8.05 12.81 1.81
CA SER A 3 8.70 11.55 1.44
C SER A 3 9.94 11.85 0.60
N PHE A 4 11.11 11.78 1.23
CA PHE A 4 12.40 11.85 0.58
C PHE A 4 12.78 10.48 0.01
N ASN A 5 12.15 10.08 -1.10
CA ASN A 5 12.25 8.74 -1.69
C ASN A 5 13.25 8.62 -2.86
N ASN A 6 14.08 9.66 -3.08
CA ASN A 6 15.18 9.69 -4.04
C ASN A 6 16.55 9.45 -3.34
N GLU A 7 17.64 9.40 -4.10
CA GLU A 7 18.97 9.09 -3.59
C GLU A 7 19.42 10.00 -2.45
N LEU A 8 19.30 11.33 -2.61
CA LEU A 8 19.67 12.30 -1.59
C LEU A 8 18.78 12.16 -0.34
N GLY A 9 17.48 12.01 -0.54
CA GLY A 9 16.51 11.86 0.54
C GLY A 9 16.75 10.59 1.37
N ILE A 10 17.03 9.48 0.71
CA ILE A 10 17.37 8.21 1.38
C ILE A 10 18.71 8.33 2.11
N ALA A 11 19.73 8.94 1.50
CA ALA A 11 21.02 9.15 2.16
C ALA A 11 20.88 10.01 3.43
N LEU A 12 20.12 11.11 3.36
CA LEU A 12 19.83 11.97 4.51
C LEU A 12 19.03 11.25 5.59
N SER A 13 18.03 10.45 5.19
CA SER A 13 17.23 9.66 6.14
C SER A 13 18.08 8.60 6.83
N LYS A 14 18.98 7.93 6.08
CA LYS A 14 19.92 6.96 6.61
C LYS A 14 20.92 7.59 7.59
N ALA A 15 21.40 8.80 7.30
CA ALA A 15 22.31 9.53 8.18
C ALA A 15 21.68 9.93 9.53
N LYS A 16 20.33 9.97 9.61
CA LYS A 16 19.60 10.26 10.84
C LYS A 16 19.37 9.04 11.73
N ILE A 17 19.64 7.83 11.24
CA ILE A 17 19.46 6.60 12.03
C ILE A 17 20.44 6.61 13.19
N SER A 18 19.91 6.41 14.39
CA SER A 18 20.67 6.31 15.62
C SER A 18 20.75 4.87 16.12
N LYS A 19 21.65 4.60 17.06
CA LYS A 19 21.77 3.28 17.70
C LYS A 19 20.54 2.94 18.58
N LEU A 20 19.67 3.89 18.85
CA LEU A 20 18.45 3.71 19.63
C LEU A 20 17.26 3.29 18.76
N ASP A 21 17.36 3.47 17.44
CA ASP A 21 16.29 3.10 16.52
C ASP A 21 16.27 1.59 16.31
N LYS A 22 15.12 0.98 16.56
CA LYS A 22 14.91 -0.46 16.33
C LYS A 22 14.64 -0.77 14.87
N TYR A 23 13.98 0.15 14.17
CA TYR A 23 13.55 -0.02 12.79
C TYR A 23 13.76 1.27 12.01
N ALA A 24 14.16 1.12 10.77
CA ALA A 24 14.20 2.20 9.78
C ALA A 24 13.31 1.82 8.61
N ILE A 25 12.38 2.71 8.24
CA ILE A 25 11.45 2.49 7.13
C ILE A 25 11.76 3.51 6.05
N PHE A 26 12.03 3.02 4.84
CA PHE A 26 12.31 3.82 3.67
C PHE A 26 11.23 3.62 2.61
N GLU A 27 10.67 4.71 2.14
CA GLU A 27 9.91 4.70 0.89
C GLU A 27 10.90 4.85 -0.27
N VAL A 28 10.77 3.98 -1.28
CA VAL A 28 11.65 3.99 -2.47
C VAL A 28 10.79 4.34 -3.69
N GLY A 29 11.04 5.52 -4.24
CA GLY A 29 10.41 6.01 -5.47
C GLY A 29 11.22 5.67 -6.71
N MET A 30 10.59 5.85 -7.89
CA MET A 30 11.26 5.73 -9.19
C MET A 30 10.64 6.69 -10.19
N ASN A 31 11.45 7.28 -11.05
CA ASN A 31 11.04 8.01 -12.23
C ASN A 31 11.70 7.45 -13.50
N MET A 32 12.87 6.85 -13.35
CA MET A 32 13.66 6.28 -14.45
C MET A 32 14.08 4.84 -14.15
N LYS A 33 14.65 4.17 -15.14
CA LYS A 33 15.18 2.80 -15.01
C LYS A 33 16.44 2.78 -14.12
N ASN A 34 16.61 1.71 -13.36
CA ASN A 34 17.74 1.41 -12.48
C ASN A 34 17.87 2.31 -11.24
N GLU A 35 16.92 3.18 -10.95
CA GLU A 35 16.92 3.97 -9.71
C GLU A 35 16.72 3.08 -8.49
N ILE A 36 15.72 2.17 -8.51
CA ILE A 36 15.43 1.31 -7.36
C ILE A 36 16.60 0.39 -7.02
N SER A 37 17.34 -0.13 -8.00
CA SER A 37 18.53 -0.96 -7.72
C SER A 37 19.58 -0.20 -6.91
N ASN A 38 19.88 1.05 -7.29
CA ASN A 38 20.85 1.89 -6.60
C ASN A 38 20.37 2.24 -5.19
N LEU A 39 19.10 2.65 -5.05
CA LEU A 39 18.50 2.98 -3.77
C LEU A 39 18.45 1.76 -2.83
N SER A 40 18.10 0.60 -3.35
CA SER A 40 18.09 -0.64 -2.59
C SER A 40 19.47 -1.01 -2.07
N LYS A 41 20.52 -0.91 -2.89
CA LYS A 41 21.89 -1.13 -2.47
C LYS A 41 22.35 -0.13 -1.41
N LEU A 42 21.93 1.13 -1.53
CA LEU A 42 22.22 2.16 -0.53
C LEU A 42 21.54 1.85 0.80
N ILE A 43 20.29 1.38 0.79
CA ILE A 43 19.53 1.02 2.00
C ILE A 43 20.05 -0.28 2.62
N ASN A 44 20.29 -1.29 1.80
CA ASN A 44 20.58 -2.68 2.20
C ASN A 44 19.48 -3.25 3.11
N PRO A 45 18.22 -3.41 2.58
CA PRO A 45 17.08 -3.73 3.43
C PRO A 45 17.07 -5.21 3.85
N ASP A 46 16.70 -5.47 5.10
CA ASP A 46 16.41 -6.82 5.61
C ASP A 46 15.04 -7.32 5.14
N ILE A 47 14.09 -6.38 5.02
CA ILE A 47 12.73 -6.66 4.59
C ILE A 47 12.36 -5.66 3.49
N ALA A 48 11.82 -6.17 2.38
CA ALA A 48 11.29 -5.33 1.31
C ALA A 48 9.82 -5.65 1.04
N ILE A 49 9.07 -4.65 0.59
CA ILE A 49 7.66 -4.78 0.20
C ILE A 49 7.50 -4.20 -1.20
N ILE A 50 6.92 -4.95 -2.11
CA ILE A 50 6.37 -4.43 -3.35
C ILE A 50 4.85 -4.35 -3.16
N THR A 51 4.35 -3.13 -2.97
CA THR A 51 2.94 -2.91 -2.60
C THR A 51 2.00 -3.22 -3.76
N ASN A 52 2.34 -2.75 -4.96
CA ASN A 52 1.53 -2.92 -6.17
C ASN A 52 2.38 -2.75 -7.43
N ILE A 53 1.95 -3.38 -8.53
CA ILE A 53 2.43 -3.12 -9.90
C ILE A 53 1.28 -2.46 -10.67
N GLY A 54 1.16 -1.14 -10.52
CA GLY A 54 0.19 -0.31 -11.24
C GLY A 54 0.81 0.37 -12.46
N GLU A 55 0.10 1.38 -12.99
CA GLU A 55 0.47 2.13 -14.19
C GLU A 55 1.13 3.48 -13.88
N ALA A 56 1.33 3.81 -12.60
CA ALA A 56 2.05 5.01 -12.20
C ALA A 56 3.46 5.01 -12.85
N HIS A 57 3.87 6.15 -13.38
CA HIS A 57 5.14 6.35 -14.10
C HIS A 57 5.26 5.60 -15.44
N ILE A 58 4.14 5.12 -16.03
CA ILE A 58 4.15 4.40 -17.30
C ILE A 58 4.71 5.27 -18.45
N GLY A 59 4.45 6.59 -18.41
CA GLY A 59 5.00 7.54 -19.37
C GLY A 59 6.53 7.53 -19.44
N ASN A 60 7.19 7.40 -18.29
CA ASN A 60 8.65 7.40 -18.19
C ASN A 60 9.27 6.01 -18.45
N LEU A 61 8.60 4.95 -18.05
CA LEU A 61 9.10 3.59 -18.14
C LEU A 61 8.61 2.82 -19.38
N GLY A 62 7.59 3.34 -20.05
CA GLY A 62 7.08 2.86 -21.33
C GLY A 62 6.12 1.65 -21.25
N SER A 63 6.12 0.86 -20.17
CA SER A 63 5.21 -0.27 -20.03
C SER A 63 5.06 -0.75 -18.58
N LYS A 64 3.92 -1.37 -18.26
CA LYS A 64 3.67 -2.03 -16.96
C LYS A 64 4.72 -3.13 -16.66
N LYS A 65 5.21 -3.80 -17.72
CA LYS A 65 6.31 -4.78 -17.59
C LYS A 65 7.61 -4.12 -17.11
N ASN A 66 7.96 -2.97 -17.65
CA ASN A 66 9.15 -2.23 -17.21
C ASN A 66 8.99 -1.72 -15.76
N ILE A 67 7.78 -1.31 -15.37
CA ILE A 67 7.46 -0.96 -13.99
C ILE A 67 7.68 -2.17 -13.07
N ALA A 68 7.21 -3.36 -13.46
CA ALA A 68 7.42 -4.58 -12.68
C ALA A 68 8.92 -4.92 -12.55
N ILE A 69 9.67 -4.80 -13.63
CA ILE A 69 11.13 -5.00 -13.64
C ILE A 69 11.79 -4.01 -12.69
N GLU A 70 11.47 -2.71 -12.81
CA GLU A 70 12.08 -1.68 -11.98
C GLU A 70 11.74 -1.87 -10.48
N LYS A 71 10.47 -2.06 -10.13
CA LYS A 71 10.07 -2.32 -8.75
C LYS A 71 10.72 -3.59 -8.18
N SER A 72 10.91 -4.62 -9.00
CA SER A 72 11.61 -5.84 -8.58
C SER A 72 13.07 -5.61 -8.20
N ASN A 73 13.69 -4.51 -8.66
CA ASN A 73 15.09 -4.19 -8.36
C ASN A 73 15.30 -3.80 -6.89
N ILE A 74 14.23 -3.64 -6.10
CA ILE A 74 14.35 -3.54 -4.63
C ILE A 74 15.05 -4.76 -4.03
N ILE A 75 14.96 -5.91 -4.68
CA ILE A 75 15.59 -7.16 -4.29
C ILE A 75 17.12 -7.09 -4.42
N ASP A 76 17.66 -6.27 -5.32
CA ASP A 76 19.09 -6.26 -5.66
C ASP A 76 19.98 -5.88 -4.47
N GLY A 77 19.51 -4.97 -3.60
CA GLY A 77 20.22 -4.53 -2.39
C GLY A 77 19.99 -5.39 -1.16
N MET A 78 19.05 -6.35 -1.20
CA MET A 78 18.75 -7.20 -0.04
C MET A 78 19.87 -8.20 0.21
N SER A 79 20.12 -8.50 1.48
CA SER A 79 20.99 -9.61 1.88
C SER A 79 20.35 -10.97 1.58
N ASN A 80 21.18 -12.01 1.44
CA ASN A 80 20.69 -13.39 1.37
C ASN A 80 19.91 -13.71 2.66
N ASN A 81 18.80 -14.47 2.51
CA ASN A 81 17.85 -14.79 3.59
C ASN A 81 17.00 -13.60 4.08
N GLY A 82 17.08 -12.44 3.44
CA GLY A 82 16.13 -11.34 3.67
C GLY A 82 14.69 -11.77 3.36
N ILE A 83 13.73 -10.95 3.78
CA ILE A 83 12.31 -11.24 3.61
C ILE A 83 11.71 -10.29 2.58
N VAL A 84 10.99 -10.82 1.59
CA VAL A 84 10.25 -9.99 0.63
C VAL A 84 8.77 -10.30 0.69
N LEU A 85 7.96 -9.22 0.79
CA LEU A 85 6.50 -9.31 0.72
C LEU A 85 6.05 -8.93 -0.70
N LEU A 86 5.28 -9.81 -1.35
CA LEU A 86 4.84 -9.63 -2.73
C LEU A 86 3.30 -9.72 -2.87
N PRO A 87 2.69 -8.87 -3.72
CA PRO A 87 1.25 -8.93 -4.03
C PRO A 87 0.95 -10.17 -4.87
N ARG A 88 0.24 -11.14 -4.29
CA ARG A 88 -0.10 -12.42 -4.93
C ARG A 88 -0.99 -12.25 -6.15
N ASP A 89 -1.87 -11.26 -6.14
CA ASP A 89 -2.86 -11.04 -7.19
C ASP A 89 -2.31 -10.22 -8.38
N SER A 90 -1.01 -9.88 -8.35
CA SER A 90 -0.37 -9.16 -9.45
C SER A 90 -0.18 -10.08 -10.67
N ASP A 91 -0.47 -9.57 -11.88
CA ASP A 91 -0.15 -10.23 -13.15
C ASP A 91 1.34 -10.59 -13.28
N TYR A 92 2.19 -9.91 -12.52
CA TYR A 92 3.65 -10.10 -12.50
C TYR A 92 4.14 -10.93 -11.33
N PHE A 93 3.23 -11.57 -10.57
CA PHE A 93 3.61 -12.32 -9.37
C PHE A 93 4.66 -13.40 -9.64
N GLU A 94 4.49 -14.22 -10.67
CA GLU A 94 5.44 -15.30 -11.00
C GLU A 94 6.84 -14.77 -11.32
N PHE A 95 6.91 -13.65 -12.04
CA PHE A 95 8.18 -12.98 -12.34
C PHE A 95 8.86 -12.49 -11.05
N LEU A 96 8.12 -11.81 -10.17
CA LEU A 96 8.62 -11.31 -8.89
C LEU A 96 9.08 -12.46 -7.98
N GLN A 97 8.28 -13.51 -7.88
CA GLN A 97 8.60 -14.72 -7.12
C GLN A 97 9.89 -15.38 -7.61
N LYS A 98 10.03 -15.56 -8.94
CA LYS A 98 11.24 -16.14 -9.53
C LYS A 98 12.49 -15.33 -9.16
N LYS A 99 12.42 -13.99 -9.22
CA LYS A 99 13.54 -13.11 -8.84
C LYS A 99 13.88 -13.23 -7.36
N ALA A 100 12.88 -13.28 -6.49
CA ALA A 100 13.06 -13.44 -5.04
C ALA A 100 13.73 -14.78 -4.69
N LEU A 101 13.24 -15.88 -5.26
CA LEU A 101 13.78 -17.23 -5.04
C LEU A 101 15.21 -17.38 -5.57
N ALA A 102 15.53 -16.75 -6.72
CA ALA A 102 16.89 -16.76 -7.28
C ALA A 102 17.91 -16.09 -6.34
N LYS A 103 17.47 -15.24 -5.43
CA LYS A 103 18.32 -14.59 -4.40
C LYS A 103 18.19 -15.23 -3.02
N ASN A 104 17.58 -16.41 -2.91
CA ASN A 104 17.34 -17.13 -1.67
C ASN A 104 16.60 -16.30 -0.60
N LEU A 105 15.67 -15.44 -1.02
CA LEU A 105 14.86 -14.66 -0.10
C LEU A 105 13.71 -15.50 0.45
N ARG A 106 13.33 -15.24 1.69
CA ARG A 106 12.08 -15.72 2.26
C ARG A 106 10.92 -14.92 1.67
N LEU A 107 10.04 -15.60 0.94
CA LEU A 107 8.87 -14.99 0.33
C LEU A 107 7.67 -15.04 1.29
N ILE A 108 6.98 -13.93 1.40
CA ILE A 108 5.65 -13.81 2.02
C ILE A 108 4.71 -13.16 1.01
N THR A 109 3.53 -13.68 0.87
CA THR A 109 2.55 -13.24 -0.13
C THR A 109 1.33 -12.60 0.53
N PHE A 110 0.77 -11.57 -0.11
CA PHE A 110 -0.44 -10.92 0.39
C PHE A 110 -1.41 -10.59 -0.76
N GLY A 111 -2.70 -10.51 -0.46
CA GLY A 111 -3.75 -10.18 -1.42
C GLY A 111 -5.09 -10.83 -1.10
N TYR A 112 -5.94 -10.98 -2.12
CA TYR A 112 -7.25 -11.63 -2.01
C TYR A 112 -7.20 -13.13 -2.29
N SER A 113 -6.19 -13.59 -3.01
CA SER A 113 -6.03 -15.00 -3.33
C SER A 113 -6.01 -15.86 -2.06
N ASN A 114 -6.74 -16.98 -2.06
CA ASN A 114 -6.73 -17.95 -0.97
C ASN A 114 -5.37 -18.67 -0.80
N LYS A 115 -4.45 -18.44 -1.73
CA LYS A 115 -3.06 -18.92 -1.67
C LYS A 115 -2.11 -17.89 -1.07
N SER A 116 -2.59 -16.73 -0.63
CA SER A 116 -1.79 -15.71 0.04
C SER A 116 -1.54 -16.10 1.50
N ASP A 117 -0.34 -15.80 2.01
CA ASP A 117 -0.01 -15.97 3.42
C ASP A 117 -0.77 -14.96 4.29
N ILE A 118 -1.05 -13.79 3.71
CA ILE A 118 -1.81 -12.70 4.34
C ILE A 118 -2.93 -12.31 3.37
N GLN A 119 -4.17 -12.55 3.77
CA GLN A 119 -5.33 -12.45 2.89
C GLN A 119 -6.41 -11.55 3.47
N ILE A 120 -7.09 -10.79 2.60
CA ILE A 120 -8.46 -10.34 2.88
C ILE A 120 -9.39 -11.44 2.38
N SER A 121 -10.01 -12.16 3.31
CA SER A 121 -10.90 -13.28 3.01
C SER A 121 -12.37 -12.86 2.87
N LYS A 122 -12.75 -11.74 3.49
CA LYS A 122 -14.12 -11.25 3.44
C LYS A 122 -14.18 -9.73 3.62
N ILE A 123 -15.05 -9.10 2.85
CA ILE A 123 -15.40 -7.67 2.97
C ILE A 123 -16.91 -7.58 2.96
N ILE A 124 -17.49 -6.86 3.93
CA ILE A 124 -18.92 -6.53 3.98
C ILE A 124 -19.02 -5.04 4.30
N ARG A 125 -19.80 -4.32 3.50
CA ARG A 125 -20.21 -2.94 3.81
C ARG A 125 -21.51 -2.98 4.62
N ASP A 126 -21.57 -2.22 5.70
CA ASP A 126 -22.74 -2.11 6.54
C ASP A 126 -22.81 -0.71 7.17
N LYS A 127 -23.83 0.05 6.79
CA LYS A 127 -24.16 1.37 7.38
C LYS A 127 -22.96 2.29 7.54
N GLY A 128 -22.20 2.51 6.46
CA GLY A 128 -21.06 3.41 6.46
C GLY A 128 -19.79 2.83 7.08
N ARG A 129 -19.79 1.55 7.48
CA ARG A 129 -18.61 0.82 7.94
C ARG A 129 -18.27 -0.32 7.00
N VAL A 130 -17.02 -0.73 7.05
CA VAL A 130 -16.54 -1.90 6.30
C VAL A 130 -16.08 -2.94 7.32
N PHE A 131 -16.78 -4.06 7.37
CA PHE A 131 -16.27 -5.25 8.06
C PHE A 131 -15.26 -5.95 7.17
N VAL A 132 -14.10 -6.27 7.73
CA VAL A 132 -13.03 -6.97 7.03
C VAL A 132 -12.55 -8.16 7.85
N GLU A 133 -12.51 -9.32 7.20
CA GLU A 133 -11.88 -10.51 7.74
C GLU A 133 -10.49 -10.65 7.07
N PHE A 134 -9.47 -10.65 7.90
CA PHE A 134 -8.09 -10.90 7.51
C PHE A 134 -7.68 -12.32 7.92
N ARG A 135 -6.98 -13.01 7.05
CA ARG A 135 -6.34 -14.28 7.37
C ARG A 135 -4.83 -14.10 7.29
N VAL A 136 -4.14 -14.26 8.41
CA VAL A 136 -2.69 -14.06 8.53
C VAL A 136 -2.07 -15.37 8.96
N PHE A 137 -1.36 -16.04 8.07
CA PHE A 137 -0.78 -17.37 8.26
C PHE A 137 -1.78 -18.37 8.85
N GLY A 138 -2.98 -18.40 8.30
CA GLY A 138 -4.07 -19.30 8.68
C GLY A 138 -4.90 -18.87 9.89
N LYS A 139 -4.47 -17.85 10.66
CA LYS A 139 -5.26 -17.28 11.76
C LYS A 139 -6.18 -16.18 11.25
N VAL A 140 -7.41 -16.15 11.76
CA VAL A 140 -8.44 -15.17 11.39
C VAL A 140 -8.41 -13.99 12.35
N PHE A 141 -8.51 -12.79 11.81
CA PHE A 141 -8.63 -11.52 12.51
C PHE A 141 -9.75 -10.70 11.87
N GLU A 142 -10.59 -10.11 12.68
CA GLU A 142 -11.76 -9.36 12.23
C GLU A 142 -11.69 -7.90 12.68
N ALA A 143 -12.15 -7.01 11.83
CA ALA A 143 -12.19 -5.59 12.15
C ALA A 143 -13.32 -4.85 11.44
N TYR A 144 -13.80 -3.79 12.08
CA TYR A 144 -14.67 -2.80 11.47
C TYR A 144 -13.87 -1.52 11.23
N SER A 145 -13.82 -1.09 9.97
CA SER A 145 -13.18 0.15 9.56
C SER A 145 -14.21 1.18 9.11
N ASN A 146 -14.00 2.43 9.48
CA ASN A 146 -14.74 3.55 8.90
C ASN A 146 -14.20 3.92 7.50
N MET A 147 -13.00 3.45 7.16
CA MET A 147 -12.40 3.63 5.84
C MET A 147 -13.17 2.81 4.81
N GLN A 148 -13.84 3.47 3.89
CA GLN A 148 -14.62 2.81 2.84
C GLN A 148 -13.81 2.55 1.56
N ASN A 149 -12.64 3.16 1.42
CA ASN A 149 -11.73 2.88 0.30
C ASN A 149 -11.00 1.57 0.51
N ILE A 150 -11.37 0.57 -0.29
CA ILE A 150 -10.81 -0.79 -0.20
C ILE A 150 -9.32 -0.82 -0.57
N SER A 151 -8.85 0.06 -1.45
CA SER A 151 -7.43 0.13 -1.81
C SER A 151 -6.56 0.54 -0.61
N ILE A 152 -7.08 1.39 0.29
CA ILE A 152 -6.40 1.74 1.54
C ILE A 152 -6.39 0.55 2.49
N ILE A 153 -7.52 -0.17 2.61
CA ILE A 153 -7.62 -1.37 3.44
C ILE A 153 -6.63 -2.45 2.96
N ASN A 154 -6.41 -2.58 1.65
CA ASN A 154 -5.41 -3.50 1.09
C ASN A 154 -4.00 -3.22 1.59
N ASN A 155 -3.66 -1.96 1.88
CA ASN A 155 -2.36 -1.60 2.42
C ASN A 155 -2.17 -2.07 3.87
N TYR A 156 -3.22 -2.52 4.56
CA TYR A 156 -3.09 -3.14 5.89
C TYR A 156 -2.44 -4.53 5.81
N LEU A 157 -2.58 -5.24 4.69
CA LEU A 157 -2.03 -6.59 4.53
C LEU A 157 -0.51 -6.66 4.74
N PRO A 158 0.32 -5.88 4.03
CA PRO A 158 1.75 -5.91 4.27
C PRO A 158 2.13 -5.42 5.67
N VAL A 159 1.34 -4.51 6.29
CA VAL A 159 1.58 -4.08 7.68
C VAL A 159 1.37 -5.24 8.65
N LEU A 160 0.28 -6.00 8.50
CA LEU A 160 0.03 -7.21 9.29
C LEU A 160 1.12 -8.26 9.09
N GLY A 161 1.64 -8.38 7.86
CA GLY A 161 2.78 -9.25 7.55
C GLY A 161 4.05 -8.86 8.29
N ILE A 162 4.42 -7.59 8.27
CA ILE A 162 5.56 -7.07 9.02
C ILE A 162 5.37 -7.26 10.52
N ALA A 163 4.19 -6.94 11.04
CA ALA A 163 3.87 -7.13 12.45
C ALA A 163 4.02 -8.59 12.89
N HIS A 164 3.57 -9.53 12.06
CA HIS A 164 3.75 -10.96 12.31
C HIS A 164 5.23 -11.36 12.32
N ILE A 165 6.02 -10.91 11.34
CA ILE A 165 7.47 -11.18 11.26
C ILE A 165 8.20 -10.67 12.51
N LEU A 166 7.79 -9.50 13.00
CA LEU A 166 8.40 -8.85 14.16
C LEU A 166 7.79 -9.28 15.50
N ASN A 167 6.89 -10.28 15.51
CA ASN A 167 6.21 -10.85 16.68
C ASN A 167 5.39 -9.83 17.50
N TYR A 168 4.75 -8.86 16.82
CA TYR A 168 3.78 -7.97 17.44
C TYR A 168 2.40 -8.63 17.57
N ASP A 169 1.61 -8.21 18.56
CA ASP A 169 0.21 -8.61 18.69
C ASP A 169 -0.61 -8.02 17.53
N LEU A 170 -1.11 -8.90 16.66
CA LEU A 170 -1.84 -8.50 15.46
C LEU A 170 -3.20 -7.85 15.77
N ASN A 171 -3.83 -8.16 16.90
CA ASN A 171 -5.07 -7.50 17.31
C ASN A 171 -4.80 -6.03 17.68
N GLU A 172 -3.72 -5.77 18.42
CA GLU A 172 -3.30 -4.40 18.74
C GLU A 172 -2.89 -3.62 17.48
N VAL A 173 -2.10 -4.25 16.61
CA VAL A 173 -1.70 -3.63 15.34
C VAL A 173 -2.93 -3.28 14.51
N LEU A 174 -3.86 -4.21 14.31
CA LEU A 174 -5.08 -4.02 13.54
C LEU A 174 -5.93 -2.88 14.14
N LYS A 175 -6.13 -2.85 15.46
CA LYS A 175 -6.82 -1.77 16.15
C LYS A 175 -6.19 -0.40 15.92
N ASN A 176 -4.87 -0.33 15.83
CA ASN A 176 -4.14 0.93 15.63
C ASN A 176 -4.18 1.39 14.17
N ILE A 177 -3.98 0.50 13.18
CA ILE A 177 -4.01 0.88 11.76
C ILE A 177 -5.41 1.33 11.32
N ILE A 178 -6.48 0.73 11.85
CA ILE A 178 -7.85 1.15 11.55
C ILE A 178 -8.16 2.55 12.08
N LYS A 179 -7.54 2.93 13.19
CA LYS A 179 -7.69 4.25 13.80
C LYS A 179 -6.72 5.29 13.23
N SER A 180 -5.70 4.85 12.48
CA SER A 180 -4.72 5.76 11.92
C SER A 180 -5.37 6.68 10.89
N ASN A 181 -5.06 7.97 10.97
CA ASN A 181 -5.46 8.90 9.95
C ASN A 181 -4.71 8.60 8.64
N VAL A 182 -5.42 8.61 7.54
CA VAL A 182 -4.80 8.59 6.22
C VAL A 182 -3.95 9.84 6.01
N HIS A 183 -2.93 9.72 5.17
CA HIS A 183 -2.11 10.87 4.79
C HIS A 183 -3.00 11.96 4.17
N LYS A 184 -2.64 13.24 4.38
CA LYS A 184 -3.33 14.39 3.79
C LYS A 184 -3.56 14.16 2.28
N SER A 185 -4.77 14.49 1.83
CA SER A 185 -5.20 14.34 0.43
C SER A 185 -5.14 12.90 -0.13
N ARG A 186 -5.24 11.87 0.74
CA ARG A 186 -5.44 10.47 0.35
C ARG A 186 -6.72 9.95 0.99
N TRP A 187 -7.84 10.08 0.27
CA TRP A 187 -9.17 9.72 0.77
C TRP A 187 -9.51 10.38 2.11
N GLN A 188 -9.21 11.67 2.25
CA GLN A 188 -9.51 12.42 3.46
C GLN A 188 -10.96 12.90 3.41
N GLU A 189 -11.75 12.57 4.41
CA GLU A 189 -13.17 12.91 4.49
C GLU A 189 -13.39 14.15 5.34
N PHE A 190 -14.24 15.04 4.85
CA PHE A 190 -14.69 16.26 5.53
C PHE A 190 -16.21 16.33 5.47
N ASP A 191 -16.84 16.66 6.58
CA ASP A 191 -18.27 16.85 6.69
C ASP A 191 -18.61 18.33 6.84
N PHE A 192 -19.53 18.83 6.01
CA PHE A 192 -19.98 20.21 6.03
C PHE A 192 -21.50 20.26 6.17
N GLU A 193 -21.96 20.97 7.20
CA GLU A 193 -23.37 21.34 7.35
C GLU A 193 -23.64 22.63 6.55
N LEU A 194 -24.65 22.61 5.70
CA LEU A 194 -25.12 23.74 4.91
C LEU A 194 -26.55 24.07 5.31
N ASP A 195 -27.01 25.30 5.02
CA ASP A 195 -28.37 25.76 5.33
C ASP A 195 -29.48 24.85 4.77
N LYS A 196 -29.20 24.12 3.69
CA LYS A 196 -30.16 23.26 2.98
C LYS A 196 -29.67 21.83 2.84
N GLY A 197 -28.79 21.33 3.75
CA GLY A 197 -28.36 19.96 3.71
C GLY A 197 -26.94 19.75 4.18
N HIS A 198 -26.45 18.54 3.98
CA HIS A 198 -25.13 18.08 4.39
C HIS A 198 -24.31 17.72 3.16
N VAL A 199 -23.03 18.07 3.16
CA VAL A 199 -22.07 17.72 2.11
C VAL A 199 -20.90 16.99 2.74
N LYS A 200 -20.60 15.79 2.24
CA LYS A 200 -19.36 15.08 2.52
C LYS A 200 -18.40 15.28 1.35
N LEU A 201 -17.27 15.90 1.61
CA LEU A 201 -16.17 16.05 0.67
C LEU A 201 -15.13 14.96 0.93
N ILE A 202 -14.72 14.25 -0.12
CA ILE A 202 -13.61 13.31 -0.09
C ILE A 202 -12.47 13.88 -0.91
N ASP A 203 -11.35 14.19 -0.25
CA ASP A 203 -10.12 14.69 -0.89
C ASP A 203 -9.16 13.50 -1.13
N ASP A 204 -8.96 13.16 -2.41
CA ASP A 204 -8.00 12.14 -2.88
C ASP A 204 -7.07 12.73 -3.95
N THR A 205 -6.64 13.99 -3.73
CA THR A 205 -5.91 14.79 -4.74
C THR A 205 -4.39 14.68 -4.66
N TYR A 206 -3.83 13.86 -3.78
CA TYR A 206 -2.38 13.74 -3.59
C TYR A 206 -1.64 13.34 -4.88
N ASN A 207 -2.17 12.37 -5.61
CA ASN A 207 -1.62 11.90 -6.88
C ASN A 207 -2.68 11.11 -7.64
N ALA A 208 -2.56 11.03 -8.96
CA ALA A 208 -3.46 10.30 -9.83
C ALA A 208 -2.72 9.37 -10.78
N SER A 209 -3.30 8.20 -11.00
CA SER A 209 -2.94 7.26 -12.05
C SER A 209 -4.20 6.56 -12.55
N PRO A 210 -4.25 5.99 -13.76
CA PRO A 210 -5.45 5.30 -14.25
C PRO A 210 -5.98 4.27 -13.24
N THR A 211 -5.11 3.44 -12.69
CA THR A 211 -5.49 2.42 -11.68
C THR A 211 -6.04 3.05 -10.41
N SER A 212 -5.36 4.05 -9.81
CA SER A 212 -5.82 4.67 -8.57
C SER A 212 -7.12 5.44 -8.76
N MET A 213 -7.29 6.11 -9.91
CA MET A 213 -8.52 6.83 -10.24
C MET A 213 -9.71 5.87 -10.42
N PHE A 214 -9.51 4.74 -11.10
CA PHE A 214 -10.54 3.72 -11.25
C PHE A 214 -11.01 3.21 -9.88
N GLU A 215 -10.08 2.90 -8.98
CA GLU A 215 -10.40 2.44 -7.62
C GLU A 215 -11.07 3.53 -6.77
N ALA A 216 -10.68 4.79 -6.93
CA ALA A 216 -11.33 5.91 -6.26
C ALA A 216 -12.79 6.08 -6.73
N ILE A 217 -13.03 6.07 -8.03
CA ILE A 217 -14.38 6.15 -8.62
C ILE A 217 -15.25 4.98 -8.13
N ARG A 218 -14.71 3.76 -8.17
CA ARG A 218 -15.39 2.57 -7.66
C ARG A 218 -15.72 2.69 -6.18
N SER A 219 -14.78 3.19 -5.38
CA SER A 219 -15.00 3.38 -3.94
C SER A 219 -16.09 4.42 -3.66
N VAL A 220 -16.19 5.48 -4.48
CA VAL A 220 -17.29 6.45 -4.39
C VAL A 220 -18.62 5.82 -4.82
N ASP A 221 -18.62 4.99 -5.88
CA ASP A 221 -19.83 4.29 -6.33
C ASP A 221 -20.37 3.33 -5.26
N GLU A 222 -19.46 2.59 -4.62
CA GLU A 222 -19.76 1.66 -3.54
C GLU A 222 -19.90 2.32 -2.15
N TYR A 223 -19.69 3.66 -2.05
CA TYR A 223 -19.76 4.38 -0.79
C TYR A 223 -21.16 4.35 -0.21
N GLU A 224 -21.30 3.81 1.00
CA GLU A 224 -22.55 3.76 1.75
C GLU A 224 -22.58 4.87 2.80
N ALA A 225 -23.61 5.69 2.75
CA ALA A 225 -24.00 6.60 3.83
C ALA A 225 -25.51 6.47 4.06
N ASP A 226 -25.95 6.82 5.26
CA ASP A 226 -27.36 6.65 5.68
C ASP A 226 -28.34 7.41 4.78
N GLN A 227 -27.88 8.50 4.13
CA GLN A 227 -28.66 9.28 3.17
C GLN A 227 -27.73 9.87 2.11
N ILE A 228 -27.62 9.24 0.94
CA ILE A 228 -26.95 9.82 -0.23
C ILE A 228 -27.96 10.10 -1.32
N PHE A 229 -28.14 11.36 -1.68
CA PHE A 229 -29.01 11.76 -2.77
C PHE A 229 -28.26 11.98 -4.08
N ARG A 230 -26.98 12.38 -4.02
CA ARG A 230 -26.20 12.69 -5.21
C ARG A 230 -24.70 12.51 -4.95
N LYS A 231 -24.01 11.76 -5.81
CA LYS A 231 -22.56 11.64 -5.86
C LYS A 231 -22.02 12.50 -7.00
N ILE A 232 -21.01 13.32 -6.72
CA ILE A 232 -20.35 14.21 -7.70
C ILE A 232 -18.86 13.89 -7.63
N ILE A 233 -18.24 13.64 -8.79
CA ILE A 233 -16.82 13.39 -8.91
C ILE A 233 -16.20 14.54 -9.70
N ILE A 234 -15.14 15.13 -9.19
CA ILE A 234 -14.35 16.17 -9.84
C ILE A 234 -12.98 15.56 -10.16
N ILE A 235 -12.62 15.54 -11.43
CA ILE A 235 -11.40 14.91 -11.95
C ILE A 235 -10.58 15.97 -12.65
N GLY A 236 -9.27 16.02 -12.35
CA GLY A 236 -8.30 16.80 -13.08
C GLY A 236 -7.56 15.95 -14.13
N ASP A 237 -6.62 16.57 -14.82
CA ASP A 237 -5.76 15.91 -15.79
C ASP A 237 -4.81 14.92 -15.09
N MET A 238 -4.47 13.86 -15.81
CA MET A 238 -3.43 12.90 -15.41
C MET A 238 -2.29 12.96 -16.43
N LEU A 239 -1.06 13.11 -15.96
CA LEU A 239 0.16 13.17 -16.77
C LEU A 239 0.84 11.79 -16.86
#